data_65d4ae219b506a158e69654bfe76e91b
#
_entry.id   65d4ae219b506a158e69654bfe76e91b
#
_cell.length_a   1.000
_cell.length_b   1.000
_cell.length_c   1.000
_cell.angle_alpha   90.00
_cell.angle_beta   90.00
_cell.angle_gamma   90.00
#
_symmetry.space_group_name_H-M   'P 1'
#
loop_
_entity.id
_entity.type
_entity.pdbx_description
1 polymer ?
#
loop_
_entity_poly.entity_id
_entity_poly.type
_entity_poly.pdbx_seq_one_letter_code
_entity_poly.pdbx_strand_id
1 'polypeptide(L)'
;MDDILNDKTIKEDFEAQVTAALMIQSNALIPIKMAVKLCGISRQEINRRIARGTFPKPRKLSRRKNSIRKAFYLKDLHEWIKNPHMYRQTN
;
A
#
# COMPACT_ATOMS: atom_id res chain seq x y z
N MET A 1 37.14 1.85 3.33
CA MET A 1 36.61 3.18 3.64
C MET A 1 35.20 3.31 3.24
N ASP A 2 34.91 3.07 1.98
CA ASP A 2 33.54 3.11 1.51
C ASP A 2 32.66 2.07 2.19
N ASP A 3 33.28 0.99 2.67
CA ASP A 3 32.57 -0.10 3.32
C ASP A 3 31.82 0.33 4.57
N ILE A 4 32.39 1.29 5.32
CA ILE A 4 31.77 1.75 6.56
C ILE A 4 30.48 2.50 6.26
N LEU A 5 30.48 3.36 5.27
CA LEU A 5 29.29 4.10 4.85
C LEU A 5 28.25 3.19 4.22
N ASN A 6 28.71 2.23 3.42
CA ASN A 6 27.85 1.26 2.77
C ASN A 6 27.19 0.35 3.76
N ASP A 7 27.89 -0.06 4.83
CA ASP A 7 27.33 -0.92 5.86
C ASP A 7 26.15 -0.26 6.54
N LYS A 8 26.23 1.03 6.84
CA LYS A 8 25.14 1.75 7.47
C LYS A 8 23.93 1.84 6.56
N THR A 9 24.17 2.16 5.27
CA THR A 9 23.10 2.25 4.29
C THR A 9 22.43 0.89 4.06
N ILE A 10 23.23 -0.17 3.91
CA ILE A 10 22.74 -1.52 3.72
C ILE A 10 21.89 -1.96 4.91
N LYS A 11 22.34 -1.64 6.12
CA LYS A 11 21.60 -1.99 7.34
C LYS A 11 20.27 -1.28 7.40
N GLU A 12 20.22 0.01 7.06
CA GLU A 12 19.00 0.79 7.05
C GLU A 12 18.02 0.23 6.02
N ASP A 13 18.51 -0.08 4.81
CA ASP A 13 17.69 -0.66 3.74
C ASP A 13 17.16 -2.03 4.15
N PHE A 14 17.99 -2.84 4.78
CA PHE A 14 17.59 -4.17 5.25
C PHE A 14 16.50 -4.06 6.32
N GLU A 15 16.67 -3.16 7.28
CA GLU A 15 15.66 -2.94 8.32
C GLU A 15 14.34 -2.46 7.73
N ALA A 16 14.39 -1.56 6.74
CA ALA A 16 13.20 -1.08 6.06
C ALA A 16 12.48 -2.21 5.32
N GLN A 17 13.23 -3.08 4.66
CA GLN A 17 12.66 -4.23 3.94
C GLN A 17 12.02 -5.22 4.90
N VAL A 18 12.65 -5.50 6.02
CA VAL A 18 12.10 -6.41 7.03
C VAL A 18 10.81 -5.82 7.61
N THR A 19 10.82 -4.53 7.95
CA THR A 19 9.64 -3.86 8.48
C THR A 19 8.49 -3.91 7.47
N ALA A 20 8.77 -3.63 6.20
CA ALA A 20 7.75 -3.68 5.15
C ALA A 20 7.17 -5.09 5.01
N ALA A 21 8.02 -6.11 5.02
CA ALA A 21 7.58 -7.49 4.92
C ALA A 21 6.68 -7.88 6.09
N LEU A 22 7.03 -7.47 7.31
CA LEU A 22 6.22 -7.72 8.49
C LEU A 22 4.87 -7.01 8.41
N MET A 23 4.86 -5.77 7.92
CA MET A 23 3.62 -5.02 7.75
C MET A 23 2.71 -5.68 6.73
N ILE A 24 3.25 -6.18 5.64
CA ILE A 24 2.48 -6.88 4.62
C ILE A 24 1.86 -8.14 5.21
N GLN A 25 2.65 -8.92 5.95
CA GLN A 25 2.18 -10.15 6.59
C GLN A 25 1.14 -9.89 7.67
N SER A 26 1.26 -8.78 8.39
CA SER A 26 0.34 -8.44 9.47
C SER A 26 -0.96 -7.79 8.98
N ASN A 27 -1.14 -7.64 7.68
CA ASN A 27 -2.31 -6.99 7.08
C ASN A 27 -2.49 -5.56 7.57
N ALA A 28 -1.40 -4.80 7.65
CA ALA A 28 -1.44 -3.42 8.07
C ALA A 28 -2.45 -2.61 7.22
N LEU A 29 -3.20 -1.75 7.89
CA LEU A 29 -4.21 -0.91 7.23
C LEU A 29 -3.61 0.46 6.93
N ILE A 30 -3.79 0.90 5.69
CA ILE A 30 -3.20 2.13 5.16
C ILE A 30 -4.33 3.09 4.78
N PRO A 31 -4.38 4.29 5.38
CA PRO A 31 -5.39 5.27 5.00
C PRO A 31 -5.15 5.83 3.61
N ILE A 32 -6.20 6.40 3.01
CA ILE A 32 -6.13 6.87 1.62
C ILE A 32 -5.00 7.89 1.40
N LYS A 33 -4.74 8.76 2.36
CA LYS A 33 -3.65 9.73 2.25
C LYS A 33 -2.30 9.05 2.04
N MET A 34 -2.08 7.97 2.78
CA MET A 34 -0.84 7.20 2.66
C MET A 34 -0.83 6.40 1.36
N ALA A 35 -1.98 5.87 0.95
CA ALA A 35 -2.08 5.12 -0.30
C ALA A 35 -1.71 6.01 -1.49
N VAL A 36 -2.13 7.26 -1.50
CA VAL A 36 -1.76 8.24 -2.53
C VAL A 36 -0.23 8.36 -2.60
N LYS A 37 0.42 8.49 -1.46
CA LYS A 37 1.88 8.63 -1.41
C LYS A 37 2.59 7.37 -1.87
N LEU A 38 2.11 6.20 -1.43
CA LEU A 38 2.75 4.92 -1.77
C LEU A 38 2.59 4.56 -3.23
N CYS A 39 1.41 4.84 -3.80
CA CYS A 39 1.10 4.44 -5.16
C CYS A 39 1.45 5.50 -6.20
N GLY A 40 1.68 6.73 -5.77
CA GLY A 40 2.09 7.80 -6.67
C GLY A 40 1.00 8.31 -7.60
N ILE A 41 -0.27 8.04 -7.28
CA ILE A 41 -1.40 8.53 -8.07
C ILE A 41 -2.34 9.33 -7.16
N SER A 42 -3.13 10.21 -7.76
CA SER A 42 -4.03 11.07 -7.01
C SER A 42 -5.19 10.29 -6.39
N ARG A 43 -5.83 10.88 -5.39
CA ARG A 43 -7.03 10.32 -4.77
C ARG A 43 -8.14 10.10 -5.80
N GLN A 44 -8.31 11.04 -6.71
CA GLN A 44 -9.31 10.94 -7.77
C GLN A 44 -9.02 9.76 -8.68
N GLU A 45 -7.75 9.57 -9.04
CA GLU A 45 -7.35 8.44 -9.89
C GLU A 45 -7.56 7.11 -9.17
N ILE A 46 -7.26 7.06 -7.86
CA ILE A 46 -7.52 5.86 -7.06
C ILE A 46 -9.01 5.52 -7.14
N ASN A 47 -9.88 6.50 -6.93
CA ASN A 47 -11.32 6.28 -6.95
C ASN A 47 -11.81 5.81 -8.32
N ARG A 48 -11.28 6.38 -9.40
CA ARG A 48 -11.63 5.95 -10.76
C ARG A 48 -11.23 4.49 -11.01
N ARG A 49 -10.03 4.13 -10.57
CA ARG A 49 -9.52 2.77 -10.75
C ARG A 49 -10.27 1.76 -9.91
N ILE A 50 -10.69 2.13 -8.70
CA ILE A 50 -11.56 1.29 -7.88
C ILE A 50 -12.86 1.00 -8.63
N ALA A 51 -13.47 2.03 -9.21
CA ALA A 51 -14.71 1.89 -9.96
C ALA A 51 -14.55 0.97 -11.18
N ARG A 52 -13.38 0.97 -11.81
CA ARG A 52 -13.10 0.11 -12.97
C ARG A 52 -12.66 -1.30 -12.59
N GLY A 53 -12.41 -1.56 -11.31
CA GLY A 53 -11.87 -2.84 -10.87
C GLY A 53 -10.37 -3.01 -11.14
N THR A 54 -9.65 -1.91 -11.30
CA THR A 54 -8.21 -1.94 -11.59
C THR A 54 -7.36 -1.44 -10.41
N PHE A 55 -7.96 -1.36 -9.24
CA PHE A 55 -7.29 -0.98 -7.99
C PHE A 55 -7.95 -1.71 -6.84
N PRO A 56 -7.19 -2.04 -5.77
CA PRO A 56 -7.76 -2.74 -4.62
C PRO A 56 -8.91 -1.96 -3.98
N LYS A 57 -9.94 -2.69 -3.55
CA LYS A 57 -11.05 -2.08 -2.84
C LYS A 57 -10.65 -1.76 -1.41
N PRO A 58 -11.02 -0.58 -0.90
CA PRO A 58 -10.75 -0.26 0.50
C PRO A 58 -11.68 -1.05 1.42
N ARG A 59 -11.24 -1.22 2.66
CA ARG A 59 -12.03 -1.86 3.72
C ARG A 59 -12.61 -0.79 4.61
N LYS A 60 -13.88 -0.96 5.02
CA LYS A 60 -14.49 -0.06 5.99
C LYS A 60 -13.92 -0.36 7.38
N LEU A 61 -13.56 0.69 8.11
CA LEU A 61 -13.01 0.54 9.44
C LEU A 61 -14.08 0.45 10.53
N SER A 62 -15.35 0.73 10.18
CA SER A 62 -16.46 0.71 11.12
C SER A 62 -17.66 0.03 10.49
N ARG A 63 -18.46 -0.65 11.33
CA ARG A 63 -19.70 -1.29 10.90
C ARG A 63 -20.86 -0.31 10.74
N ARG A 64 -20.67 0.94 11.14
CA ARG A 64 -21.72 1.96 11.04
C ARG A 64 -21.97 2.29 9.58
N LYS A 65 -23.25 2.40 9.21
CA LYS A 65 -23.64 2.68 7.83
C LYS A 65 -23.07 4.00 7.30
N ASN A 66 -22.89 4.97 8.18
CA ASN A 66 -22.42 6.31 7.82
C ASN A 66 -20.91 6.47 7.99
N SER A 67 -20.18 5.39 8.23
CA SER A 67 -18.74 5.48 8.38
C SER A 67 -18.09 5.74 7.02
N ILE A 68 -17.36 6.85 6.94
CA ILE A 68 -16.60 7.23 5.76
C ILE A 68 -15.13 6.82 5.88
N ARG A 69 -14.73 6.29 7.05
CA ARG A 69 -13.34 5.87 7.25
C ARG A 69 -13.10 4.55 6.52
N LYS A 70 -12.19 4.60 5.58
CA LYS A 70 -11.78 3.45 4.79
C LYS A 70 -10.27 3.36 4.79
N ALA A 71 -9.76 2.16 4.71
CA ALA A 71 -8.33 1.92 4.61
C ALA A 71 -8.08 0.74 3.69
N PHE A 72 -6.87 0.68 3.16
CA PHE A 72 -6.46 -0.41 2.29
C PHE A 72 -5.54 -1.34 3.08
N TYR A 73 -5.59 -2.63 2.79
CA TYR A 73 -4.53 -3.53 3.26
C TYR A 73 -3.26 -3.24 2.50
N LEU A 74 -2.15 -3.13 3.22
CA LEU A 74 -0.86 -2.88 2.59
C LEU A 74 -0.51 -3.98 1.59
N LYS A 75 -0.85 -5.22 1.88
CA LYS A 75 -0.60 -6.33 0.96
C LYS A 75 -1.31 -6.13 -0.39
N ASP A 76 -2.53 -5.59 -0.36
CA ASP A 76 -3.29 -5.34 -1.59
C ASP A 76 -2.65 -4.22 -2.41
N LEU A 77 -2.21 -3.15 -1.74
CA LEU A 77 -1.48 -2.07 -2.41
C LEU A 77 -0.17 -2.57 -3.00
N HIS A 78 0.51 -3.44 -2.29
CA HIS A 78 1.77 -4.03 -2.76
C HIS A 78 1.55 -4.84 -4.03
N GLU A 79 0.48 -5.62 -4.09
CA GLU A 79 0.15 -6.38 -5.30
C GLU A 79 -0.14 -5.46 -6.49
N TRP A 80 -0.84 -4.35 -6.25
CA TRP A 80 -1.09 -3.37 -7.30
C TRP A 80 0.21 -2.71 -7.77
N ILE A 81 1.08 -2.33 -6.83
CA ILE A 81 2.35 -1.65 -7.14
C ILE A 81 3.25 -2.54 -7.99
N LYS A 82 3.22 -3.85 -7.78
CA LYS A 82 4.03 -4.79 -8.57
C LYS A 82 3.75 -4.69 -10.06
N ASN A 83 2.47 -4.53 -10.43
CA ASN A 83 2.09 -4.45 -11.83
C ASN A 83 0.76 -3.71 -12.00
N PRO A 84 0.82 -2.37 -11.96
CA PRO A 84 -0.41 -1.56 -12.00
C PRO A 84 -1.24 -1.76 -13.25
N HIS A 85 -0.59 -2.06 -14.39
CA HIS A 85 -1.30 -2.22 -15.66
C HIS A 85 -2.09 -3.51 -15.74
N MET A 86 -1.61 -4.54 -15.04
CA MET A 86 -2.22 -5.86 -15.12
C MET A 86 -3.15 -6.17 -13.95
N TYR A 87 -3.14 -5.33 -12.92
CA TYR A 87 -3.96 -5.58 -11.74
C TYR A 87 -5.45 -5.58 -12.08
N ARG A 88 -6.15 -6.59 -11.62
CA ARG A 88 -7.61 -6.67 -11.71
C ARG A 88 -8.16 -7.15 -10.38
N GLN A 89 -9.23 -6.50 -9.93
CA GLN A 89 -9.89 -6.87 -8.69
C GLN A 89 -10.58 -8.22 -8.90
N THR A 90 -10.23 -9.18 -8.06
CA THR A 90 -10.91 -10.49 -8.03
C THR A 90 -11.89 -10.48 -6.87
N ASN A 91 -13.10 -10.93 -7.12
CA ASN A 91 -14.12 -11.03 -6.06
C ASN A 91 -14.00 -12.31 -5.29
#